data_bf3ab5185849af1641a67b9fe010b891
#
_entry.id   bf3ab5185849af1641a67b9fe010b891
#
_cell.length_a   1.000
_cell.length_b   1.000
_cell.length_c   1.000
_cell.angle_alpha   90.00
_cell.angle_beta   90.00
_cell.angle_gamma   90.00
#
_symmetry.space_group_name_H-M   'P 1'
#
loop_
_entity.id
_entity.type
_entity.pdbx_description
1 polymer ?
#
loop_
_entity_poly.entity_id
_entity_poly.type
_entity_poly.pdbx_seq_one_letter_code
_entity_poly.pdbx_strand_id
1 'polypeptide(L)'
;MKPSSQTPYARIAEHFRNDFAKATVKAQREDGLFRHIEFSAPKSMNRLIVVTWPYNLLVAGSHGSYHFERYGKDTEDMFDWLRGIRVDPDRWASKLVNGRDSVSEYDRSRMVAAINERVADAVENDWAPEGLQDAVREDILGSHLLDTKDTAFHLVSEFQHGMTYRPECSCGISGDEGSYDSAASWKYFDHKADGKKHTVKIRQTAGFDFDDFTEWNVDKLNYHFVYQCHAAVWAIAQYDAAQKSTEVAA
;
A
#
# COMPACT_ATOMS: atom_id res chain seq x y z
N MET A 1 -25.23 -11.94 2.37
CA MET A 1 -25.14 -10.74 3.21
C MET A 1 -24.06 -9.86 2.60
N LYS A 2 -24.36 -8.67 2.09
CA LYS A 2 -23.33 -7.72 1.65
C LYS A 2 -22.51 -7.33 2.88
N PRO A 3 -21.16 -7.39 2.86
CA PRO A 3 -20.34 -6.88 3.94
C PRO A 3 -20.66 -5.38 4.11
N SER A 4 -20.88 -4.97 5.34
CA SER A 4 -21.10 -3.58 5.71
C SER A 4 -19.92 -2.76 5.19
N SER A 5 -20.22 -1.64 4.51
CA SER A 5 -19.26 -0.68 3.96
C SER A 5 -18.57 0.14 5.06
N GLN A 6 -18.03 -0.53 6.08
CA GLN A 6 -17.16 0.14 7.04
C GLN A 6 -15.86 0.48 6.33
N THR A 7 -15.47 1.74 6.39
CA THR A 7 -14.16 2.18 5.90
C THR A 7 -13.07 1.33 6.56
N PRO A 8 -11.98 0.99 5.85
CA PRO A 8 -10.90 0.13 6.37
C PRO A 8 -10.38 0.55 7.74
N TYR A 9 -10.53 1.83 8.09
CA TYR A 9 -9.99 2.45 9.29
C TYR A 9 -11.04 2.75 10.38
N ALA A 10 -12.28 2.25 10.27
CA ALA A 10 -13.37 2.56 11.21
C ALA A 10 -13.04 2.18 12.65
N ARG A 11 -12.38 1.03 12.87
CA ARG A 11 -11.94 0.59 14.21
C ARG A 11 -10.89 1.52 14.82
N ILE A 12 -10.00 2.07 14.00
CA ILE A 12 -8.96 3.01 14.46
C ILE A 12 -9.62 4.32 14.90
N ALA A 13 -10.59 4.81 14.13
CA ALA A 13 -11.38 5.98 14.48
C ALA A 13 -12.15 5.81 15.81
N GLU A 14 -12.71 4.63 16.04
CA GLU A 14 -13.41 4.29 17.29
C GLU A 14 -12.42 4.24 18.47
N HIS A 15 -11.28 3.59 18.30
CA HIS A 15 -10.23 3.52 19.32
C HIS A 15 -9.77 4.92 19.72
N PHE A 16 -9.44 5.78 18.75
CA PHE A 16 -9.09 7.17 19.01
C PHE A 16 -10.17 7.90 19.81
N ARG A 17 -11.45 7.81 19.41
CA ARG A 17 -12.56 8.47 20.14
C ARG A 17 -12.67 8.03 21.59
N ASN A 18 -12.45 6.76 21.85
CA ASN A 18 -12.49 6.23 23.23
C ASN A 18 -11.32 6.76 24.07
N ASP A 19 -10.12 6.81 23.52
CA ASP A 19 -8.92 7.29 24.19
C ASP A 19 -9.00 8.77 24.55
N PHE A 20 -9.56 9.58 23.63
CA PHE A 20 -9.65 11.04 23.79
C PHE A 20 -11.02 11.56 24.23
N ALA A 21 -11.96 10.68 24.61
CA ALA A 21 -13.33 11.06 25.03
C ALA A 21 -13.37 12.10 26.16
N LYS A 22 -12.35 12.14 27.02
CA LYS A 22 -12.24 13.05 28.17
C LYS A 22 -10.96 13.91 28.13
N ALA A 23 -10.36 14.04 26.96
CA ALA A 23 -9.16 14.85 26.82
C ALA A 23 -9.50 16.35 26.87
N THR A 24 -8.57 17.11 27.43
CA THR A 24 -8.68 18.57 27.57
C THR A 24 -7.45 19.26 27.01
N VAL A 25 -7.62 20.53 26.64
CA VAL A 25 -6.50 21.40 26.32
C VAL A 25 -5.66 21.63 27.58
N LYS A 26 -4.38 21.30 27.53
CA LYS A 26 -3.42 21.48 28.63
C LYS A 26 -2.62 22.77 28.50
N ALA A 27 -2.21 23.08 27.28
CA ALA A 27 -1.45 24.29 26.95
C ALA A 27 -1.80 24.77 25.56
N GLN A 28 -1.89 26.08 25.41
CA GLN A 28 -2.11 26.74 24.13
C GLN A 28 -1.23 27.97 24.04
N ARG A 29 -0.49 28.12 22.95
CA ARG A 29 0.24 29.33 22.58
C ARG A 29 -0.08 29.62 21.12
N GLU A 30 -0.33 30.87 20.82
CA GLU A 30 -0.78 31.30 19.50
C GLU A 30 -0.27 32.70 19.16
N ASP A 31 0.22 32.82 17.94
CA ASP A 31 0.56 34.08 17.30
C ASP A 31 0.20 33.93 15.81
N GLY A 32 -1.03 34.30 15.46
CA GLY A 32 -1.60 34.12 14.12
C GLY A 32 -1.60 32.66 13.66
N LEU A 33 -0.82 32.35 12.61
CA LEU A 33 -0.69 30.99 12.07
C LEU A 33 0.31 30.12 12.84
N PHE A 34 1.07 30.69 13.76
CA PHE A 34 1.98 29.96 14.63
C PHE A 34 1.24 29.49 15.88
N ARG A 35 0.87 28.23 15.93
CA ARG A 35 0.11 27.66 17.03
C ARG A 35 0.86 26.46 17.62
N HIS A 36 0.83 26.36 18.94
CA HIS A 36 1.26 25.18 19.67
C HIS A 36 0.19 24.82 20.68
N ILE A 37 -0.48 23.68 20.46
CA ILE A 37 -1.60 23.23 21.28
C ILE A 37 -1.29 21.83 21.81
N GLU A 38 -1.40 21.66 23.12
CA GLU A 38 -1.20 20.38 23.78
C GLU A 38 -2.51 19.89 24.42
N PHE A 39 -2.85 18.65 24.13
CA PHE A 39 -3.97 17.93 24.70
C PHE A 39 -3.48 16.79 25.58
N SER A 40 -4.21 16.53 26.65
CA SER A 40 -3.93 15.45 27.58
C SER A 40 -5.20 14.70 27.92
N ALA A 41 -5.16 13.37 27.84
CA ALA A 41 -6.24 12.50 28.29
C ALA A 41 -6.02 12.07 29.74
N PRO A 42 -7.03 12.15 30.64
CA PRO A 42 -6.84 12.03 32.09
C PRO A 42 -6.35 10.67 32.58
N LYS A 43 -6.58 9.60 31.82
CA LYS A 43 -6.29 8.23 32.24
C LYS A 43 -5.32 7.48 31.32
N SER A 44 -4.81 8.13 30.29
CA SER A 44 -3.89 7.52 29.35
C SER A 44 -2.60 8.32 29.31
N MET A 45 -1.49 7.66 29.02
CA MET A 45 -0.25 8.35 28.65
C MET A 45 -0.37 9.02 27.26
N ASN A 46 -1.58 9.08 26.71
CA ASN A 46 -1.84 9.64 25.41
C ASN A 46 -1.71 11.16 25.46
N ARG A 47 -0.63 11.65 24.91
CA ARG A 47 -0.34 13.06 24.69
C ARG A 47 -0.51 13.33 23.21
N LEU A 48 -1.17 14.44 22.88
CA LEU A 48 -1.29 14.93 21.54
C LEU A 48 -0.82 16.39 21.50
N ILE A 49 0.08 16.67 20.58
CA ILE A 49 0.59 18.01 20.30
C ILE A 49 0.30 18.34 18.87
N VAL A 50 -0.26 19.53 18.64
CA VAL A 50 -0.48 20.08 17.30
C VAL A 50 0.29 21.39 17.20
N VAL A 51 1.19 21.49 16.23
CA VAL A 51 1.96 22.71 15.94
C VAL A 51 1.69 23.11 14.50
N THR A 52 1.42 24.39 14.27
CA THR A 52 1.30 24.96 12.92
C THR A 52 2.20 26.17 12.72
N TRP A 53 2.61 26.36 11.49
CA TRP A 53 3.18 27.57 10.93
C TRP A 53 2.76 27.64 9.45
N PRO A 54 2.95 28.74 8.74
CA PRO A 54 2.48 28.85 7.37
C PRO A 54 2.83 27.64 6.52
N TYR A 55 1.84 27.03 5.86
CA TYR A 55 1.90 25.83 5.00
C TYR A 55 2.25 24.52 5.71
N ASN A 56 2.41 24.51 7.02
CA ASN A 56 2.91 23.36 7.77
C ASN A 56 2.04 23.00 8.95
N LEU A 57 1.89 21.69 9.18
CA LEU A 57 1.22 21.08 10.33
C LEU A 57 2.05 19.92 10.86
N LEU A 58 2.43 19.98 12.12
CA LEU A 58 3.00 18.85 12.84
C LEU A 58 1.98 18.32 13.84
N VAL A 59 1.70 17.02 13.75
CA VAL A 59 0.89 16.27 14.72
C VAL A 59 1.79 15.27 15.40
N ALA A 60 1.98 15.40 16.72
CA ALA A 60 2.90 14.58 17.48
C ALA A 60 2.22 14.03 18.75
N GLY A 61 2.65 12.84 19.19
CA GLY A 61 2.11 12.23 20.40
C GLY A 61 2.57 10.80 20.62
N SER A 62 1.83 10.05 21.40
CA SER A 62 2.16 8.66 21.77
C SER A 62 2.22 7.71 20.57
N HIS A 63 1.59 8.08 19.45
CA HIS A 63 1.54 7.32 18.21
C HIS A 63 2.46 7.87 17.12
N GLY A 64 3.54 8.57 17.49
CA GLY A 64 4.52 9.10 16.55
C GLY A 64 4.31 10.58 16.22
N SER A 65 5.11 11.08 15.29
CA SER A 65 5.10 12.46 14.85
C SER A 65 5.03 12.52 13.33
N TYR A 66 4.08 13.29 12.82
CA TYR A 66 3.79 13.38 11.39
C TYR A 66 3.74 14.83 10.97
N HIS A 67 4.61 15.20 10.03
CA HIS A 67 4.73 16.53 9.50
C HIS A 67 4.14 16.60 8.09
N PHE A 68 3.15 17.47 7.94
CA PHE A 68 2.44 17.70 6.67
C PHE A 68 2.82 19.07 6.10
N GLU A 69 3.02 19.12 4.79
CA GLU A 69 3.22 20.35 4.05
C GLU A 69 2.19 20.50 2.93
N ARG A 70 1.72 21.74 2.74
CA ARG A 70 0.87 22.09 1.61
C ARG A 70 1.23 23.46 1.08
N TYR A 71 1.72 23.51 -0.13
CA TYR A 71 1.97 24.75 -0.86
C TYR A 71 0.88 24.98 -1.89
N GLY A 72 0.39 26.23 -1.98
CA GLY A 72 -0.62 26.63 -2.94
C GLY A 72 -1.31 27.92 -2.53
N LYS A 73 -2.20 28.42 -3.38
CA LYS A 73 -3.02 29.56 -3.08
C LYS A 73 -3.99 29.20 -1.94
N ASP A 74 -4.12 30.08 -0.95
CA ASP A 74 -5.06 29.93 0.20
C ASP A 74 -4.80 28.65 1.05
N THR A 75 -3.54 28.21 1.18
CA THR A 75 -3.16 27.03 1.99
C THR A 75 -2.25 27.36 3.18
N GLU A 76 -2.07 28.64 3.51
CA GLU A 76 -1.20 29.07 4.61
C GLU A 76 -1.70 28.58 5.97
N ASP A 77 -3.02 28.65 6.22
CA ASP A 77 -3.60 28.09 7.43
C ASP A 77 -3.91 26.59 7.23
N MET A 78 -3.10 25.77 7.87
CA MET A 78 -3.26 24.30 7.82
C MET A 78 -4.49 23.81 8.56
N PHE A 79 -5.08 24.62 9.45
CA PHE A 79 -6.36 24.27 10.08
C PHE A 79 -7.51 24.34 9.09
N ASP A 80 -7.51 25.32 8.17
CA ASP A 80 -8.53 25.43 7.12
C ASP A 80 -8.55 24.20 6.20
N TRP A 81 -7.38 23.57 6.00
CA TRP A 81 -7.34 22.32 5.27
C TRP A 81 -8.13 21.20 5.92
N LEU A 82 -8.15 21.13 7.26
CA LEU A 82 -8.72 20.01 8.01
C LEU A 82 -10.07 20.32 8.66
N ARG A 83 -10.53 21.59 8.62
CA ARG A 83 -11.83 21.98 9.18
C ARG A 83 -12.98 21.34 8.42
N GLY A 84 -13.83 20.64 9.16
CA GLY A 84 -15.08 20.11 8.63
C GLY A 84 -14.95 19.01 7.58
N ILE A 85 -13.74 18.53 7.30
CA ILE A 85 -13.53 17.46 6.32
C ILE A 85 -13.56 16.08 6.94
N ARG A 86 -13.91 15.10 6.13
CA ARG A 86 -13.77 13.69 6.48
C ARG A 86 -12.29 13.31 6.49
N VAL A 87 -11.87 12.53 7.50
CA VAL A 87 -10.53 11.96 7.55
C VAL A 87 -10.30 11.04 6.35
N ASP A 88 -9.29 11.37 5.57
CA ASP A 88 -8.85 10.62 4.38
C ASP A 88 -7.33 10.35 4.49
N PRO A 89 -6.93 9.30 5.23
CA PRO A 89 -5.53 9.02 5.47
C PRO A 89 -4.72 8.76 4.20
N ASP A 90 -5.33 8.16 3.17
CA ASP A 90 -4.65 7.86 1.91
C ASP A 90 -4.24 9.14 1.18
N ARG A 91 -5.15 10.12 1.10
CA ARG A 91 -4.87 11.44 0.55
C ARG A 91 -3.85 12.21 1.39
N TRP A 92 -3.91 12.09 2.72
CA TRP A 92 -3.02 12.83 3.62
C TRP A 92 -1.60 12.27 3.64
N ALA A 93 -1.42 10.97 3.45
CA ALA A 93 -0.11 10.36 3.32
C ALA A 93 0.73 10.99 2.19
N SER A 94 0.08 11.44 1.10
CA SER A 94 0.76 12.15 0.01
C SER A 94 1.20 13.58 0.36
N LYS A 95 0.85 14.10 1.53
CA LYS A 95 1.21 15.44 2.03
C LYS A 95 2.26 15.38 3.14
N LEU A 96 2.72 14.18 3.49
CA LEU A 96 3.81 14.03 4.45
C LEU A 96 5.14 14.48 3.86
N VAL A 97 5.90 15.21 4.62
CA VAL A 97 7.27 15.65 4.27
C VAL A 97 8.18 14.45 3.97
N ASN A 98 8.04 13.37 4.76
CA ASN A 98 8.81 12.14 4.59
C ASN A 98 8.21 11.18 3.53
N GLY A 99 7.13 11.60 2.85
CA GLY A 99 6.46 10.80 1.85
C GLY A 99 5.57 9.68 2.42
N ARG A 100 4.73 9.12 1.54
CA ARG A 100 3.78 8.04 1.87
C ARG A 100 4.47 6.78 2.41
N ASP A 101 5.63 6.44 1.88
CA ASP A 101 6.34 5.21 2.23
C ASP A 101 6.74 5.16 3.71
N SER A 102 6.96 6.33 4.33
CA SER A 102 7.29 6.43 5.76
C SER A 102 6.16 5.95 6.69
N VAL A 103 4.94 5.83 6.18
CA VAL A 103 3.74 5.42 6.92
C VAL A 103 3.06 4.21 6.32
N SER A 104 3.67 3.59 5.32
CA SER A 104 3.19 2.37 4.68
C SER A 104 3.81 1.14 5.33
N GLU A 105 3.03 0.08 5.44
CA GLU A 105 3.48 -1.23 5.91
C GLU A 105 2.90 -2.32 5.02
N TYR A 106 3.67 -3.38 4.81
CA TYR A 106 3.24 -4.54 4.05
C TYR A 106 1.98 -5.18 4.67
N ASP A 107 1.05 -5.58 3.81
CA ASP A 107 -0.17 -6.30 4.20
C ASP A 107 -0.26 -7.65 3.47
N ARG A 108 0.03 -8.72 4.19
CA ARG A 108 -0.06 -10.09 3.67
C ARG A 108 -1.44 -10.39 3.05
N SER A 109 -2.52 -9.84 3.59
CA SER A 109 -3.87 -10.08 3.06
C SER A 109 -4.05 -9.48 1.68
N ARG A 110 -3.44 -8.32 1.43
CA ARG A 110 -3.45 -7.69 0.10
C ARG A 110 -2.60 -8.47 -0.90
N MET A 111 -1.44 -8.96 -0.48
CA MET A 111 -0.62 -9.85 -1.32
C MET A 111 -1.40 -11.11 -1.72
N VAL A 112 -2.01 -11.80 -0.76
CA VAL A 112 -2.84 -12.99 -1.02
C VAL A 112 -4.02 -12.64 -1.95
N ALA A 113 -4.65 -11.48 -1.77
CA ALA A 113 -5.73 -11.04 -2.65
C ALA A 113 -5.25 -10.80 -4.08
N ALA A 114 -4.10 -10.14 -4.26
CA ALA A 114 -3.51 -9.89 -5.58
C ALA A 114 -3.12 -11.20 -6.28
N ILE A 115 -2.52 -12.16 -5.56
CA ILE A 115 -2.21 -13.48 -6.10
C ILE A 115 -3.48 -14.19 -6.58
N ASN A 116 -4.53 -14.21 -5.74
CA ASN A 116 -5.79 -14.86 -6.10
C ASN A 116 -6.50 -14.19 -7.28
N GLU A 117 -6.42 -12.86 -7.38
CA GLU A 117 -6.99 -12.09 -8.48
C GLU A 117 -6.31 -12.47 -9.81
N ARG A 118 -4.97 -12.57 -9.83
CA ARG A 118 -4.21 -12.97 -11.03
C ARG A 118 -4.50 -14.40 -11.45
N VAL A 119 -4.60 -15.33 -10.49
CA VAL A 119 -4.96 -16.72 -10.77
C VAL A 119 -6.40 -16.82 -11.30
N ALA A 120 -7.32 -16.06 -10.71
CA ALA A 120 -8.72 -16.03 -11.18
C ALA A 120 -8.82 -15.45 -12.60
N ASP A 121 -8.09 -14.39 -12.91
CA ASP A 121 -8.02 -13.80 -14.25
C ASP A 121 -7.51 -14.81 -15.29
N ALA A 122 -6.45 -15.56 -14.96
CA ALA A 122 -5.92 -16.61 -15.82
C ALA A 122 -6.97 -17.71 -16.12
N VAL A 123 -7.73 -18.12 -15.11
CA VAL A 123 -8.77 -19.15 -15.26
C VAL A 123 -9.97 -18.62 -16.05
N GLU A 124 -10.40 -17.38 -15.78
CA GLU A 124 -11.56 -16.78 -16.45
C GLU A 124 -11.30 -16.54 -17.95
N ASN A 125 -10.07 -16.23 -18.30
CA ASN A 125 -9.66 -15.97 -19.69
C ASN A 125 -9.08 -17.20 -20.41
N ASP A 126 -9.19 -18.39 -19.86
CA ASP A 126 -8.86 -19.68 -20.48
C ASP A 126 -7.35 -19.83 -20.88
N TRP A 127 -6.44 -19.16 -20.13
CA TRP A 127 -4.99 -19.31 -20.34
C TRP A 127 -4.26 -19.93 -19.14
N ALA A 128 -5.01 -20.33 -18.11
CA ALA A 128 -4.45 -21.01 -16.95
C ALA A 128 -3.99 -22.44 -17.33
N PRO A 129 -2.73 -22.81 -17.04
CA PRO A 129 -2.30 -24.19 -17.17
C PRO A 129 -3.07 -25.11 -16.23
N GLU A 130 -3.20 -26.40 -16.61
CA GLU A 130 -3.82 -27.41 -15.75
C GLU A 130 -3.11 -27.47 -14.40
N GLY A 131 -3.90 -27.52 -13.31
CA GLY A 131 -3.38 -27.61 -11.93
C GLY A 131 -2.84 -26.29 -11.34
N LEU A 132 -2.94 -25.16 -12.05
CA LEU A 132 -2.43 -23.87 -11.57
C LEU A 132 -2.92 -23.50 -10.16
N GLN A 133 -4.24 -23.63 -9.90
CA GLN A 133 -4.83 -23.26 -8.62
C GLN A 133 -4.27 -24.09 -7.45
N ASP A 134 -4.03 -25.37 -7.68
CA ASP A 134 -3.47 -26.26 -6.66
C ASP A 134 -1.99 -25.95 -6.43
N ALA A 135 -1.21 -25.73 -7.49
CA ALA A 135 0.19 -25.35 -7.38
C ALA A 135 0.34 -24.00 -6.60
N VAL A 136 -0.46 -22.99 -6.93
CA VAL A 136 -0.40 -21.70 -6.19
C VAL A 136 -0.81 -21.89 -4.72
N ARG A 137 -1.80 -22.74 -4.44
CA ARG A 137 -2.20 -23.02 -3.05
C ARG A 137 -1.09 -23.69 -2.27
N GLU A 138 -0.41 -24.68 -2.85
CA GLU A 138 0.62 -25.47 -2.18
C GLU A 138 1.94 -24.70 -2.07
N ASP A 139 2.43 -24.12 -3.17
CA ASP A 139 3.76 -23.54 -3.24
C ASP A 139 3.81 -22.11 -2.74
N ILE A 140 2.73 -21.34 -2.88
CA ILE A 140 2.68 -19.92 -2.55
C ILE A 140 1.87 -19.65 -1.30
N LEU A 141 0.54 -19.91 -1.33
CA LEU A 141 -0.37 -19.45 -0.27
C LEU A 141 -0.14 -20.12 1.08
N GLY A 142 0.39 -21.35 1.07
CA GLY A 142 0.81 -22.07 2.29
C GLY A 142 2.14 -21.63 2.86
N SER A 143 2.92 -20.82 2.14
CA SER A 143 4.28 -20.46 2.53
C SER A 143 4.33 -19.35 3.59
N HIS A 144 5.22 -19.51 4.58
CA HIS A 144 5.58 -18.45 5.53
C HIS A 144 6.39 -17.31 4.89
N LEU A 145 6.93 -17.53 3.69
CA LEU A 145 7.63 -16.49 2.94
C LEU A 145 6.71 -15.32 2.56
N LEU A 146 5.39 -15.50 2.63
CA LEU A 146 4.41 -14.41 2.48
C LEU A 146 4.33 -13.47 3.69
N ASP A 147 5.04 -13.72 4.78
CA ASP A 147 4.91 -12.90 6.00
C ASP A 147 5.69 -11.58 5.92
N THR A 148 6.67 -11.46 5.03
CA THR A 148 7.39 -10.20 4.78
C THR A 148 7.36 -9.84 3.30
N LYS A 149 7.46 -8.52 3.00
CA LYS A 149 7.36 -8.01 1.62
C LYS A 149 8.44 -8.60 0.71
N ASP A 150 9.69 -8.57 1.15
CA ASP A 150 10.83 -8.98 0.32
C ASP A 150 10.77 -10.48 -0.01
N THR A 151 10.46 -11.31 1.00
CA THR A 151 10.35 -12.77 0.78
C THR A 151 9.10 -13.13 -0.03
N ALA A 152 8.01 -12.38 0.11
CA ALA A 152 6.80 -12.57 -0.69
C ALA A 152 7.05 -12.23 -2.16
N PHE A 153 7.73 -11.11 -2.43
CA PHE A 153 8.08 -10.73 -3.80
C PHE A 153 9.06 -11.71 -4.44
N HIS A 154 10.04 -12.20 -3.69
CA HIS A 154 10.95 -13.23 -4.18
C HIS A 154 10.18 -14.53 -4.51
N LEU A 155 9.30 -14.99 -3.59
CA LEU A 155 8.50 -16.21 -3.81
C LEU A 155 7.63 -16.11 -5.07
N VAL A 156 6.98 -14.95 -5.28
CA VAL A 156 6.13 -14.71 -6.44
C VAL A 156 6.97 -14.62 -7.73
N SER A 157 8.15 -14.00 -7.68
CA SER A 157 9.04 -13.86 -8.85
C SER A 157 9.63 -15.18 -9.35
N GLU A 158 9.78 -16.16 -8.45
CA GLU A 158 10.34 -17.47 -8.79
C GLU A 158 9.27 -18.48 -9.23
N PHE A 159 7.98 -18.14 -9.02
CA PHE A 159 6.90 -19.07 -9.33
C PHE A 159 6.68 -19.17 -10.84
N GLN A 160 6.73 -20.42 -11.32
CA GLN A 160 6.43 -20.79 -12.70
C GLN A 160 5.65 -22.10 -12.74
N HIS A 161 4.57 -22.16 -13.53
CA HIS A 161 3.76 -23.36 -13.64
C HIS A 161 3.36 -23.64 -15.09
N GLY A 162 3.50 -24.90 -15.53
CA GLY A 162 3.08 -25.35 -16.85
C GLY A 162 3.82 -24.69 -18.01
N MET A 163 5.06 -24.22 -17.81
CA MET A 163 5.83 -23.55 -18.84
C MET A 163 6.16 -24.46 -20.01
N THR A 164 5.81 -24.02 -21.22
CA THR A 164 6.21 -24.67 -22.47
C THR A 164 6.92 -23.72 -23.40
N TYR A 165 7.84 -24.28 -24.16
CA TYR A 165 8.73 -23.52 -25.04
C TYR A 165 8.80 -24.16 -26.42
N ARG A 166 8.92 -23.31 -27.47
CA ARG A 166 9.14 -23.74 -28.84
C ARG A 166 10.40 -23.10 -29.41
N PRO A 167 11.33 -23.85 -29.99
CA PRO A 167 12.44 -23.28 -30.70
C PRO A 167 12.02 -22.85 -32.10
N GLU A 168 12.37 -21.62 -32.49
CA GLU A 168 12.07 -21.01 -33.80
C GLU A 168 13.38 -20.59 -34.48
N CYS A 169 13.63 -21.05 -35.68
CA CYS A 169 14.79 -20.68 -36.47
C CYS A 169 14.48 -19.53 -37.42
N SER A 170 15.49 -18.69 -37.68
CA SER A 170 15.43 -17.61 -38.66
C SER A 170 15.17 -18.09 -40.11
N CYS A 171 15.29 -19.37 -40.39
CA CYS A 171 14.92 -20.00 -41.67
C CYS A 171 13.44 -20.38 -41.80
N GLY A 172 12.61 -20.15 -40.74
CA GLY A 172 11.21 -20.48 -40.72
C GLY A 172 10.86 -21.88 -40.18
N ILE A 173 11.86 -22.70 -39.87
CA ILE A 173 11.63 -24.01 -39.22
C ILE A 173 11.47 -23.83 -37.74
N SER A 174 10.51 -24.53 -37.12
CA SER A 174 10.33 -24.59 -35.66
C SER A 174 10.31 -26.03 -35.20
N GLY A 175 10.77 -26.28 -33.98
CA GLY A 175 10.63 -27.58 -33.31
C GLY A 175 9.31 -27.73 -32.56
N ASP A 176 9.15 -28.86 -31.92
CA ASP A 176 7.97 -29.16 -31.09
C ASP A 176 7.98 -28.37 -29.80
N GLU A 177 6.81 -28.20 -29.24
CA GLU A 177 6.67 -27.61 -27.91
C GLU A 177 7.15 -28.57 -26.82
N GLY A 178 7.80 -28.06 -25.79
CA GLY A 178 8.31 -28.87 -24.69
C GLY A 178 8.94 -28.02 -23.59
N SER A 179 9.74 -28.67 -22.74
CA SER A 179 10.51 -27.97 -21.70
C SER A 179 11.56 -27.05 -22.33
N TYR A 180 12.05 -26.07 -21.54
CA TYR A 180 13.14 -25.19 -21.97
C TYR A 180 14.38 -25.99 -22.42
N ASP A 181 14.73 -27.06 -21.69
CA ASP A 181 15.88 -27.91 -22.03
C ASP A 181 15.68 -28.67 -23.33
N SER A 182 14.45 -29.13 -23.61
CA SER A 182 14.10 -29.75 -24.89
C SER A 182 14.25 -28.76 -26.03
N ALA A 183 13.70 -27.56 -25.91
CA ALA A 183 13.83 -26.48 -26.89
C ALA A 183 15.29 -26.04 -27.10
N ALA A 184 16.08 -25.97 -26.01
CA ALA A 184 17.50 -25.66 -26.07
C ALA A 184 18.32 -26.78 -26.75
N SER A 185 17.99 -28.04 -26.50
CA SER A 185 18.62 -29.19 -27.15
C SER A 185 18.38 -29.20 -28.65
N TRP A 186 17.18 -28.88 -29.11
CA TRP A 186 16.83 -28.78 -30.52
C TRP A 186 17.75 -27.79 -31.26
N LYS A 187 18.12 -26.68 -30.64
CA LYS A 187 19.06 -25.68 -31.18
C LYS A 187 20.43 -26.28 -31.52
N TYR A 188 20.89 -27.28 -30.77
CA TYR A 188 22.23 -27.84 -30.92
C TYR A 188 22.23 -29.12 -31.78
N PHE A 189 21.20 -29.96 -31.70
CA PHE A 189 21.21 -31.31 -32.24
C PHE A 189 20.33 -31.50 -33.44
N ASP A 190 19.13 -30.94 -33.47
CA ASP A 190 18.11 -31.26 -34.47
C ASP A 190 18.11 -30.28 -35.63
N HIS A 191 18.60 -29.07 -35.43
CA HIS A 191 18.66 -28.07 -36.53
C HIS A 191 20.08 -27.90 -37.05
N LYS A 192 20.52 -28.89 -37.84
CA LYS A 192 21.78 -28.78 -38.58
C LYS A 192 21.55 -27.91 -39.82
N ALA A 193 22.17 -26.74 -39.76
CA ALA A 193 22.14 -25.83 -40.85
C ALA A 193 22.74 -26.41 -42.13
N ASP A 194 22.15 -26.07 -43.25
CA ASP A 194 22.61 -26.30 -44.63
C ASP A 194 23.88 -25.51 -45.00
N GLY A 195 24.77 -25.29 -44.03
CA GLY A 195 25.97 -24.47 -44.15
C GLY A 195 25.74 -22.97 -43.99
N LYS A 196 24.53 -22.53 -43.76
CA LYS A 196 24.19 -21.10 -43.52
C LYS A 196 24.16 -20.78 -42.03
N LYS A 197 24.40 -19.52 -41.72
CA LYS A 197 24.35 -19.01 -40.33
C LYS A 197 22.90 -18.79 -39.92
N HIS A 198 22.35 -19.70 -39.11
CA HIS A 198 21.01 -19.62 -38.57
C HIS A 198 20.99 -19.09 -37.12
N THR A 199 19.96 -18.36 -36.78
CA THR A 199 19.70 -17.92 -35.39
C THR A 199 18.47 -18.62 -34.88
N VAL A 200 18.59 -19.37 -33.81
CA VAL A 200 17.46 -20.03 -33.13
C VAL A 200 17.10 -19.22 -31.89
N LYS A 201 15.82 -18.86 -31.80
CA LYS A 201 15.20 -18.26 -30.62
C LYS A 201 14.32 -19.32 -29.93
N ILE A 202 14.35 -19.36 -28.62
CA ILE A 202 13.45 -20.16 -27.83
C ILE A 202 12.32 -19.22 -27.40
N ARG A 203 11.10 -19.54 -27.79
CA ARG A 203 9.92 -18.75 -27.46
C ARG A 203 9.06 -19.51 -26.46
N GLN A 204 8.65 -18.86 -25.40
CA GLN A 204 7.62 -19.37 -24.50
C GLN A 204 6.28 -19.39 -25.24
N THR A 205 5.56 -20.50 -25.19
CA THR A 205 4.30 -20.70 -25.88
C THR A 205 3.11 -20.86 -24.95
N ALA A 206 3.34 -21.34 -23.73
CA ALA A 206 2.35 -21.43 -22.69
C ALA A 206 3.00 -21.41 -21.31
N GLY A 207 2.19 -21.38 -20.27
CA GLY A 207 2.58 -21.38 -18.86
C GLY A 207 2.10 -20.14 -18.14
N PHE A 208 2.25 -20.16 -16.83
CA PHE A 208 1.87 -19.08 -15.93
C PHE A 208 3.05 -18.65 -15.06
N ASP A 209 3.26 -17.37 -14.99
CA ASP A 209 4.06 -16.68 -13.98
C ASP A 209 3.31 -15.42 -13.51
N PHE A 210 3.81 -14.78 -12.48
CA PHE A 210 3.23 -13.54 -11.98
C PHE A 210 3.95 -12.35 -12.60
N ASP A 211 3.35 -11.78 -13.65
CA ASP A 211 3.81 -10.55 -14.27
C ASP A 211 3.52 -9.34 -13.39
N ASP A 212 4.32 -8.28 -13.54
CA ASP A 212 4.11 -6.94 -12.98
C ASP A 212 3.83 -6.91 -11.45
N PHE A 213 4.22 -7.96 -10.71
CA PHE A 213 3.98 -8.07 -9.26
C PHE A 213 4.62 -6.92 -8.47
N THR A 214 5.63 -6.25 -9.00
CA THR A 214 6.26 -5.07 -8.39
C THR A 214 5.34 -3.85 -8.35
N GLU A 215 4.31 -3.82 -9.20
CA GLU A 215 3.31 -2.75 -9.25
C GLU A 215 2.10 -3.04 -8.35
N TRP A 216 2.05 -4.20 -7.70
CA TRP A 216 0.93 -4.56 -6.86
C TRP A 216 0.84 -3.69 -5.60
N ASN A 217 -0.35 -3.18 -5.33
CA ASN A 217 -0.61 -2.37 -4.14
C ASN A 217 -0.82 -3.27 -2.90
N VAL A 218 0.27 -3.81 -2.39
CA VAL A 218 0.29 -4.73 -1.25
C VAL A 218 0.54 -4.03 0.10
N ASP A 219 0.68 -2.72 0.10
CA ASP A 219 0.91 -1.94 1.31
C ASP A 219 -0.38 -1.30 1.81
N LYS A 220 -0.51 -1.17 3.11
CA LYS A 220 -1.53 -0.39 3.80
C LYS A 220 -0.88 0.71 4.63
N LEU A 221 -1.65 1.71 5.02
CA LEU A 221 -1.19 2.71 5.97
C LEU A 221 -1.14 2.10 7.37
N ASN A 222 -0.05 2.39 8.11
CA ASN A 222 0.11 1.87 9.45
C ASN A 222 -0.90 2.47 10.44
N TYR A 223 -1.17 1.72 11.50
CA TYR A 223 -2.14 2.08 12.52
C TYR A 223 -1.88 3.46 13.13
N HIS A 224 -0.63 3.76 13.47
CA HIS A 224 -0.25 4.97 14.18
C HIS A 224 -0.50 6.24 13.35
N PHE A 225 -0.19 6.20 12.07
CA PHE A 225 -0.47 7.30 11.16
C PHE A 225 -1.97 7.57 11.04
N VAL A 226 -2.76 6.52 10.78
CA VAL A 226 -4.23 6.66 10.67
C VAL A 226 -4.84 7.19 11.95
N TYR A 227 -4.38 6.72 13.12
CA TYR A 227 -4.79 7.23 14.41
C TYR A 227 -4.51 8.74 14.54
N GLN A 228 -3.31 9.21 14.16
CA GLN A 228 -2.94 10.63 14.21
C GLN A 228 -3.72 11.49 13.20
N CYS A 229 -4.16 10.93 12.08
CA CYS A 229 -5.09 11.65 11.19
C CYS A 229 -6.42 11.97 11.88
N HIS A 230 -6.99 11.04 12.65
CA HIS A 230 -8.17 11.29 13.46
C HIS A 230 -7.90 12.28 14.59
N ALA A 231 -6.73 12.19 15.21
CA ALA A 231 -6.30 13.09 16.27
C ALA A 231 -6.18 14.54 15.78
N ALA A 232 -5.64 14.76 14.58
CA ALA A 232 -5.50 16.09 13.98
C ALA A 232 -6.87 16.79 13.80
N VAL A 233 -7.85 16.12 13.19
CA VAL A 233 -9.18 16.69 12.96
C VAL A 233 -9.89 16.97 14.29
N TRP A 234 -9.79 16.04 15.22
CA TRP A 234 -10.39 16.21 16.54
C TRP A 234 -9.77 17.41 17.28
N ALA A 235 -8.44 17.55 17.26
CA ALA A 235 -7.73 18.65 17.93
C ALA A 235 -8.15 20.01 17.39
N ILE A 236 -8.30 20.14 16.08
CA ILE A 236 -8.76 21.38 15.43
C ILE A 236 -10.20 21.70 15.85
N ALA A 237 -11.06 20.69 15.89
CA ALA A 237 -12.45 20.88 16.35
C ALA A 237 -12.52 21.32 17.83
N GLN A 238 -11.64 20.80 18.71
CA GLN A 238 -11.56 21.24 20.10
C GLN A 238 -11.02 22.67 20.22
N TYR A 239 -10.01 23.01 19.41
CA TYR A 239 -9.49 24.38 19.34
C TYR A 239 -10.59 25.36 18.92
N ASP A 240 -11.32 25.09 17.82
CA ASP A 240 -12.40 25.97 17.33
C ASP A 240 -13.54 26.10 18.36
N ALA A 241 -13.86 25.05 19.10
CA ALA A 241 -14.86 25.10 20.17
C ALA A 241 -14.41 25.98 21.35
N ALA A 242 -13.13 25.91 21.72
CA ALA A 242 -12.55 26.75 22.79
C ALA A 242 -12.55 28.24 22.42
N GLN A 243 -12.20 28.57 21.17
CA GLN A 243 -12.21 29.96 20.70
C GLN A 243 -13.62 30.57 20.76
N LYS A 244 -14.65 29.85 20.27
CA LYS A 244 -16.05 30.30 20.35
C LYS A 244 -16.53 30.54 21.77
N SER A 245 -16.10 29.72 22.71
CA SER A 245 -16.48 29.88 24.13
C SER A 245 -15.86 31.14 24.74
N THR A 246 -14.68 31.53 24.32
CA THR A 246 -13.99 32.76 24.79
C THR A 246 -14.64 34.01 24.20
N GLU A 247 -15.03 33.98 22.93
CA GLU A 247 -15.73 35.13 22.29
C GLU A 247 -17.11 35.41 22.90
N VAL A 248 -17.83 34.38 23.36
CA VAL A 248 -19.16 34.55 24.00
C VAL A 248 -19.03 35.06 25.44
N ALA A 249 -17.86 34.88 26.10
CA ALA A 249 -17.63 35.31 27.46
C ALA A 249 -16.99 36.72 27.58
N ALA A 250 -16.59 37.33 26.47
CA ALA A 250 -16.03 38.68 26.40
C ALA A 250 -17.08 39.71 26.00
#